data_b9cca815760e25c1570687a37ab357fc
#
_entry.id   b9cca815760e25c1570687a37ab357fc
#
_cell.length_a   1.000
_cell.length_b   1.000
_cell.length_c   1.000
_cell.angle_alpha   90.00
_cell.angle_beta   90.00
_cell.angle_gamma   90.00
#
_symmetry.space_group_name_H-M   'P 1'
#
loop_
_entity.id
_entity.type
_entity.pdbx_description
1 polymer ?
#
loop_
_entity_poly.entity_id
_entity_poly.type
_entity_poly.pdbx_seq_one_letter_code
_entity_poly.pdbx_strand_id
1 'polypeptide(L)'
;MGDTELIVEMKSHLPIPAYASLDLSNYLLKNGKDITPETELMITKVIESGDDGGIVCLLDVIGHESFVISITLLRIKPEHALYDKISAYQKQRIRSIFRSKGLRSRRR
;
A
#
# COMPACT_ATOMS: atom_id res chain seq x y z
N MET A 1 -4.42 17.65 0.88
CA MET A 1 -5.53 17.57 0.42
C MET A 1 -6.12 16.27 0.39
N GLY A 2 -6.23 15.60 -0.68
CA GLY A 2 -6.91 14.35 -0.79
C GLY A 2 -6.35 13.27 0.11
N ASP A 3 -5.06 13.32 0.40
CA ASP A 3 -4.45 12.29 1.23
C ASP A 3 -4.99 12.30 2.64
N THR A 4 -5.18 13.49 3.20
CA THR A 4 -5.68 13.59 4.55
C THR A 4 -7.09 13.02 4.66
N GLU A 5 -7.94 13.31 3.68
CA GLU A 5 -9.28 12.78 3.69
C GLU A 5 -9.28 11.26 3.57
N LEU A 6 -8.44 10.74 2.70
CA LEU A 6 -8.37 9.30 2.53
C LEU A 6 -7.89 8.63 3.81
N ILE A 7 -6.89 9.22 4.46
CA ILE A 7 -6.40 8.65 5.70
C ILE A 7 -7.51 8.61 6.76
N VAL A 8 -8.29 9.67 6.87
CA VAL A 8 -9.39 9.68 7.83
C VAL A 8 -10.39 8.58 7.51
N GLU A 9 -10.73 8.43 6.23
CA GLU A 9 -11.67 7.38 5.85
C GLU A 9 -11.11 6.00 6.10
N MET A 10 -9.83 5.79 5.80
CA MET A 10 -9.24 4.49 6.06
C MET A 10 -9.26 4.17 7.54
N LYS A 11 -8.96 5.16 8.37
CA LYS A 11 -8.97 4.93 9.81
C LYS A 11 -10.35 4.52 10.31
N SER A 12 -11.39 5.01 9.69
CA SER A 12 -12.74 4.67 10.13
C SER A 12 -13.16 3.29 9.65
N HIS A 13 -12.40 2.67 8.78
CA HIS A 13 -12.72 1.33 8.27
C HIS A 13 -11.76 0.26 8.75
N LEU A 14 -10.84 0.59 9.63
CA LEU A 14 -9.88 -0.39 10.11
C LEU A 14 -10.56 -1.46 10.93
N PRO A 15 -10.08 -2.69 10.87
CA PRO A 15 -9.00 -3.16 10.02
C PRO A 15 -9.48 -3.37 8.59
N ILE A 16 -8.58 -3.13 7.63
CA ILE A 16 -8.91 -3.26 6.23
C ILE A 16 -8.16 -4.46 5.65
N PRO A 17 -8.88 -5.43 5.05
CA PRO A 17 -8.18 -6.55 4.42
C PRO A 17 -7.45 -6.09 3.16
N ALA A 18 -6.28 -6.60 2.97
CA ALA A 18 -5.46 -6.23 1.82
C ALA A 18 -4.63 -7.43 1.38
N TYR A 19 -4.03 -7.30 0.21
CA TYR A 19 -3.19 -8.36 -0.34
C TYR A 19 -1.94 -7.73 -0.90
N ALA A 20 -0.84 -8.47 -0.87
CA ALA A 20 0.42 -7.97 -1.41
C ALA A 20 0.34 -7.91 -2.93
N SER A 21 0.95 -6.87 -3.50
CA SER A 21 1.20 -6.87 -4.92
C SER A 21 2.23 -7.96 -5.24
N LEU A 22 2.38 -8.27 -6.52
CA LEU A 22 3.36 -9.27 -6.89
C LEU A 22 4.77 -8.84 -6.47
N ASP A 23 5.09 -7.58 -6.69
CA ASP A 23 6.40 -7.07 -6.31
C ASP A 23 6.65 -7.21 -4.81
N LEU A 24 5.65 -6.87 -4.01
CA LEU A 24 5.80 -6.97 -2.57
C LEU A 24 5.95 -8.41 -2.14
N SER A 25 5.15 -9.31 -2.70
CA SER A 25 5.23 -10.71 -2.30
C SER A 25 6.58 -11.31 -2.66
N ASN A 26 7.14 -10.92 -3.81
CA ASN A 26 8.47 -11.39 -4.18
C ASN A 26 9.54 -10.89 -3.22
N TYR A 27 9.43 -9.63 -2.84
CA TYR A 27 10.36 -9.05 -1.88
C TYR A 27 10.27 -9.77 -0.53
N LEU A 28 9.06 -10.03 -0.07
CA LEU A 28 8.88 -10.68 1.22
C LEU A 28 9.38 -12.12 1.19
N LEU A 29 9.15 -12.80 0.08
CA LEU A 29 9.64 -14.16 -0.06
C LEU A 29 11.16 -14.20 0.01
N LYS A 30 11.83 -13.25 -0.63
CA LYS A 30 13.28 -13.19 -0.56
C LYS A 30 13.78 -12.95 0.86
N ASN A 31 12.96 -12.34 1.68
CA ASN A 31 13.34 -12.04 3.05
C ASN A 31 12.82 -13.07 4.03
N GLY A 32 12.48 -14.24 3.53
CA GLY A 32 12.10 -15.34 4.40
C GLY A 32 10.68 -15.33 4.90
N LYS A 33 9.84 -14.48 4.34
CA LYS A 33 8.45 -14.41 4.74
C LYS A 33 7.58 -15.07 3.70
N ASP A 34 6.83 -16.06 4.14
CA ASP A 34 6.01 -16.86 3.24
C ASP A 34 4.66 -16.19 3.01
N ILE A 35 4.70 -15.05 2.36
CA ILE A 35 3.50 -14.27 2.06
C ILE A 35 3.33 -14.21 0.56
N THR A 36 2.22 -14.75 0.08
CA THR A 36 1.92 -14.79 -1.35
C THR A 36 0.89 -13.73 -1.68
N PRO A 37 0.65 -13.46 -2.97
CA PRO A 37 -0.40 -12.49 -3.32
C PRO A 37 -1.79 -12.89 -2.83
N GLU A 38 -2.01 -14.15 -2.48
CA GLU A 38 -3.29 -14.59 -1.97
C GLU A 38 -3.40 -14.55 -0.45
N THR A 39 -2.30 -14.27 0.23
CA THR A 39 -2.32 -14.21 1.68
C THR A 39 -3.04 -12.95 2.14
N GLU A 40 -4.03 -13.10 2.99
CA GLU A 40 -4.75 -11.93 3.49
C GLU A 40 -3.94 -11.22 4.56
N LEU A 41 -3.80 -9.93 4.38
CA LEU A 41 -3.11 -9.07 5.32
C LEU A 41 -4.14 -8.11 5.90
N MET A 42 -3.96 -7.74 7.17
CA MET A 42 -4.90 -6.81 7.79
C MET A 42 -4.20 -5.51 8.08
N ILE A 43 -4.71 -4.44 7.49
CA ILE A 43 -4.22 -3.11 7.80
C ILE A 43 -4.83 -2.68 9.13
N THR A 44 -4.00 -2.51 10.14
CA THR A 44 -4.48 -2.15 11.46
C THR A 44 -4.18 -0.71 11.84
N LYS A 45 -3.28 -0.06 11.12
CA LYS A 45 -3.00 1.35 11.32
C LYS A 45 -2.65 1.99 10.00
N VAL A 46 -2.96 3.27 9.88
CA VAL A 46 -2.63 4.05 8.69
C VAL A 46 -1.86 5.27 9.17
N ILE A 47 -0.73 5.53 8.54
CA ILE A 47 0.16 6.60 8.96
C ILE A 47 0.52 7.45 7.75
N GLU A 48 0.52 8.74 7.93
CA GLU A 48 1.01 9.64 6.90
C GLU A 48 2.50 9.83 7.12
N SER A 49 3.28 9.50 6.13
CA SER A 49 4.73 9.46 6.27
C SER A 49 5.43 10.69 5.72
N GLY A 50 4.71 11.76 5.51
CA GLY A 50 5.31 12.99 5.01
C GLY A 50 5.28 13.05 3.50
N ASP A 51 5.96 14.03 2.95
CA ASP A 51 5.85 14.33 1.54
C ASP A 51 6.27 13.19 0.65
N ASP A 52 7.34 12.53 0.98
CA ASP A 52 7.88 11.50 0.12
C ASP A 52 7.31 10.13 0.41
N GLY A 53 6.88 9.90 1.62
CA GLY A 53 6.44 8.58 2.02
C GLY A 53 5.01 8.26 1.67
N GLY A 54 4.17 9.27 1.58
CA GLY A 54 2.77 9.05 1.32
C GLY A 54 2.09 8.31 2.46
N ILE A 55 1.17 7.45 2.12
CA ILE A 55 0.41 6.69 3.10
C ILE A 55 1.09 5.34 3.32
N VAL A 56 1.40 5.04 4.57
CA VAL A 56 1.95 3.73 4.91
C VAL A 56 1.00 3.04 5.88
N CYS A 57 1.05 1.73 5.87
CA CYS A 57 0.12 0.91 6.63
C CYS A 57 0.86 -0.07 7.50
N LEU A 58 0.37 -0.23 8.73
CA LEU A 58 0.87 -1.28 9.59
C LEU A 58 0.04 -2.53 9.32
N LEU A 59 0.70 -3.62 9.01
CA LEU A 59 0.05 -4.85 8.63
C LEU A 59 0.25 -5.92 9.70
N ASP A 60 -0.83 -6.60 10.02
CA ASP A 60 -0.77 -7.78 10.86
C ASP A 60 -0.99 -9.00 9.99
N VAL A 61 -0.15 -9.99 10.16
CA VAL A 61 -0.26 -11.25 9.43
C VAL A 61 -0.14 -12.38 10.44
N ILE A 62 -1.10 -13.28 10.42
CA ILE A 62 -1.11 -14.38 11.37
C ILE A 62 0.19 -15.19 11.22
N GLY A 63 0.89 -15.35 12.31
CA GLY A 63 2.13 -16.13 12.31
C GLY A 63 3.36 -15.34 11.96
N HIS A 64 3.22 -14.03 11.74
CA HIS A 64 4.36 -13.20 11.38
C HIS A 64 4.35 -11.93 12.22
N GLU A 65 5.48 -11.26 12.27
CA GLU A 65 5.55 -9.97 12.93
C GLU A 65 4.83 -8.91 12.11
N SER A 66 4.32 -7.91 12.80
CA SER A 66 3.74 -6.76 12.10
C SER A 66 4.83 -6.01 11.36
N PHE A 67 4.46 -5.42 10.23
CA PHE A 67 5.43 -4.62 9.49
C PHE A 67 4.70 -3.48 8.78
N VAL A 68 5.49 -2.48 8.38
CA VAL A 68 4.96 -1.24 7.79
C VAL A 68 5.27 -1.23 6.30
N ILE A 69 4.24 -0.98 5.49
CA ILE A 69 4.37 -1.03 4.03
C ILE A 69 3.58 0.11 3.42
N SER A 70 4.10 0.68 2.34
CA SER A 70 3.38 1.70 1.59
C SER A 70 2.10 1.11 1.00
N ILE A 71 1.02 1.90 1.04
CA ILE A 71 -0.25 1.47 0.47
C ILE A 71 -0.11 1.18 -1.03
N THR A 72 0.87 1.77 -1.71
CA THR A 72 1.02 1.53 -3.14
C THR A 72 1.48 0.11 -3.46
N LEU A 73 1.93 -0.64 -2.48
CA LEU A 73 2.35 -2.01 -2.68
C LEU A 73 1.29 -3.03 -2.29
N LEU A 74 0.10 -2.56 -1.97
CA LEU A 74 -1.00 -3.43 -1.53
C LEU A 74 -2.13 -3.40 -2.53
N ARG A 75 -2.91 -4.48 -2.54
CA ARG A 75 -4.13 -4.56 -3.34
C ARG A 75 -5.32 -4.65 -2.41
N ILE A 76 -6.35 -3.89 -2.73
CA ILE A 76 -7.60 -3.91 -1.95
C ILE A 76 -8.65 -4.61 -2.78
N LYS A 77 -9.52 -5.35 -2.15
CA LYS A 77 -10.59 -6.04 -2.87
C LYS A 77 -11.52 -5.04 -3.53
N PRO A 78 -11.93 -5.29 -4.77
CA PRO A 78 -12.84 -4.38 -5.47
C PRO A 78 -14.16 -4.17 -4.74
N GLU A 79 -14.56 -5.10 -3.91
CA GLU A 79 -15.80 -4.98 -3.16
C GLU A 79 -15.72 -4.02 -1.98
N HIS A 80 -14.52 -3.65 -1.59
CA HIS A 80 -14.36 -2.79 -0.43
C HIS A 80 -14.87 -1.39 -0.71
N ALA A 81 -15.48 -0.79 0.29
CA ALA A 81 -16.06 0.54 0.11
C ALA A 81 -15.05 1.59 -0.31
N LEU A 82 -13.79 1.42 0.08
CA LEU A 82 -12.76 2.40 -0.23
C LEU A 82 -11.92 2.02 -1.45
N TYR A 83 -12.31 0.96 -2.16
CA TYR A 83 -11.50 0.48 -3.27
C TYR A 83 -11.20 1.57 -4.30
N ASP A 84 -12.23 2.29 -4.72
CA ASP A 84 -12.04 3.31 -5.75
C ASP A 84 -11.11 4.40 -5.29
N LYS A 85 -11.27 4.85 -4.06
CA LYS A 85 -10.45 5.94 -3.55
C LYS A 85 -9.01 5.52 -3.35
N ILE A 86 -8.81 4.32 -2.81
CA ILE A 86 -7.46 3.83 -2.62
C ILE A 86 -6.78 3.58 -3.97
N SER A 87 -7.50 2.99 -4.91
CA SER A 87 -6.93 2.74 -6.23
C SER A 87 -6.54 4.03 -6.92
N ALA A 88 -7.39 5.05 -6.82
CA ALA A 88 -7.07 6.34 -7.43
C ALA A 88 -5.81 6.94 -6.80
N TYR A 89 -5.70 6.85 -5.49
CA TYR A 89 -4.52 7.36 -4.80
C TYR A 89 -3.27 6.59 -5.24
N GLN A 90 -3.38 5.27 -5.32
CA GLN A 90 -2.23 4.45 -5.71
C GLN A 90 -1.74 4.82 -7.10
N LYS A 91 -2.65 4.98 -8.03
CA LYS A 91 -2.28 5.32 -9.39
C LYS A 91 -1.65 6.70 -9.47
N GLN A 92 -2.22 7.65 -8.76
CA GLN A 92 -1.68 8.99 -8.77
C GLN A 92 -0.30 9.03 -8.14
N ARG A 93 -0.11 8.30 -7.06
CA ARG A 93 1.17 8.27 -6.36
C ARG A 93 2.26 7.67 -7.23
N ILE A 94 1.97 6.57 -7.88
CA ILE A 94 2.94 5.92 -8.75
C ILE A 94 3.30 6.83 -9.92
N ARG A 95 2.31 7.47 -10.51
CA ARG A 95 2.53 8.40 -11.61
C ARG A 95 3.42 9.56 -11.17
N SER A 96 3.17 10.06 -9.98
CA SER A 96 3.94 11.16 -9.45
C SER A 96 5.40 10.77 -9.22
N ILE A 97 5.63 9.59 -8.70
CA ILE A 97 6.98 9.09 -8.48
C ILE A 97 7.72 8.94 -9.80
N PHE A 98 7.07 8.36 -10.80
CA PHE A 98 7.68 8.24 -12.11
C PHE A 98 8.03 9.59 -12.69
N ARG A 99 7.12 10.54 -12.56
CA ARG A 99 7.35 11.85 -13.13
C ARG A 99 8.53 12.55 -12.50
N SER A 100 8.72 12.35 -11.21
CA SER A 100 9.77 13.08 -10.53
C SER A 100 11.13 12.46 -10.70
N LYS A 101 11.25 11.19 -11.08
CA LYS A 101 12.57 10.64 -11.24
C LYS A 101 12.78 9.74 -12.41
N GLY A 102 11.90 8.90 -12.67
CA GLY A 102 12.23 7.83 -13.56
C GLY A 102 12.29 8.15 -15.01
N LEU A 103 11.47 9.04 -15.42
CA LEU A 103 11.33 9.21 -16.82
C LEU A 103 12.54 9.70 -17.53
N ARG A 104 13.33 10.49 -16.90
CA ARG A 104 14.46 10.98 -17.56
C ARG A 104 15.45 9.96 -17.82
N SER A 105 15.46 8.95 -17.05
CA SER A 105 16.52 7.97 -17.23
C SER A 105 16.33 7.16 -18.47
N ARG A 106 15.16 7.22 -19.10
CA ARG A 106 15.03 6.45 -20.22
C ARG A 106 15.44 7.11 -21.41
N ARG A 107 15.89 8.20 -21.41
CA ARG A 107 16.24 8.75 -22.54
C ARG A 107 17.46 8.54 -22.81
N ARG A 108 17.91 8.10 -22.82
CA ARG A 108 18.84 7.76 -23.05
C ARG A 108 19.32 7.44 -23.29
#